data_d9c95158c9459bbe609b695baf1da5bc
#
_entry.id   d9c95158c9459bbe609b695baf1da5bc
#
_cell.length_a   1.000
_cell.length_b   1.000
_cell.length_c   1.000
_cell.angle_alpha   90.00
_cell.angle_beta   90.00
_cell.angle_gamma   90.00
#
_symmetry.space_group_name_H-M   'P 1'
#
loop_
_entity.id
_entity.type
_entity.pdbx_description
1 polymer ?
#
loop_
_entity_poly.entity_id
_entity_poly.type
_entity_poly.pdbx_seq_one_letter_code
_entity_poly.pdbx_strand_id
1 'polypeptide(L)'
;FGKMIGGNGMSLHFATPSYTVGTKGVQRGHVLKEPLTRAEFEVMKGKLNGAWVLIGGKNDGFPIDWTEKGDSIRATVIAKNEEIDRKNREIRAFNRSLKEMPEKEVKKKGLVEKELIPYEFTPALFYKEMVEAGILGIIQSSEVPIGALYDRKNLSKMTFDRLPAVPDIKLDEDQYAVIERMVERREYFQLEFDIRNHFKMGPVKYHNVIGVIKGTEYPDEYVLAGGHLDAYDV
;
A
#
# COMPACT_ATOMS: atom_id res chain seq x y z
N PHE A 1 14.75 9.54 -5.15
CA PHE A 1 15.20 8.36 -5.89
C PHE A 1 15.00 7.09 -5.07
N GLY A 2 15.03 5.94 -5.73
CA GLY A 2 15.01 4.63 -5.09
C GLY A 2 15.91 3.63 -5.81
N LYS A 3 16.55 2.75 -5.06
CA LYS A 3 17.38 1.67 -5.63
C LYS A 3 17.45 0.45 -4.71
N MET A 4 17.78 -0.68 -5.30
CA MET A 4 18.13 -1.90 -4.58
C MET A 4 19.63 -1.88 -4.25
N ILE A 5 19.96 -2.26 -3.03
CA ILE A 5 21.31 -2.48 -2.55
C ILE A 5 21.54 -3.98 -2.37
N GLY A 6 22.54 -4.51 -3.02
CA GLY A 6 22.69 -5.97 -3.22
C GLY A 6 21.79 -6.48 -4.34
N GLY A 7 21.58 -7.77 -4.42
CA GLY A 7 20.81 -8.37 -5.52
C GLY A 7 21.36 -7.97 -6.90
N ASN A 8 20.48 -7.51 -7.78
CA ASN A 8 20.83 -7.01 -9.11
C ASN A 8 21.17 -5.49 -9.15
N GLY A 9 21.06 -4.78 -8.05
CA GLY A 9 21.36 -3.34 -7.97
C GLY A 9 20.44 -2.42 -8.76
N MET A 10 19.20 -2.83 -9.06
CA MET A 10 18.29 -2.07 -9.91
C MET A 10 17.89 -0.71 -9.33
N SER A 11 17.76 0.29 -10.20
CA SER A 11 17.06 1.53 -9.90
C SER A 11 15.56 1.29 -9.86
N LEU A 12 14.87 1.90 -8.91
CA LEU A 12 13.44 1.68 -8.71
C LEU A 12 12.63 2.77 -9.40
N HIS A 13 11.64 2.34 -10.17
CA HIS A 13 10.66 3.20 -10.81
C HIS A 13 9.40 3.24 -9.94
N PHE A 14 9.14 4.37 -9.30
CA PHE A 14 8.08 4.52 -8.32
C PHE A 14 7.52 5.93 -8.30
N ALA A 15 6.36 6.08 -7.69
CA ALA A 15 5.77 7.35 -7.32
C ALA A 15 5.23 7.30 -5.89
N THR A 16 4.86 8.45 -5.35
CA THR A 16 4.17 8.56 -4.07
C THR A 16 2.86 9.30 -4.26
N PRO A 17 1.76 8.86 -3.62
CA PRO A 17 0.51 9.60 -3.69
C PRO A 17 0.67 11.01 -3.14
N SER A 18 -0.11 11.95 -3.64
CA SER A 18 -0.19 13.30 -3.09
C SER A 18 -0.58 13.26 -1.61
N TYR A 19 -0.07 14.24 -0.85
CA TYR A 19 -0.33 14.34 0.61
C TYR A 19 0.21 13.18 1.44
N THR A 20 1.26 12.54 0.98
CA THR A 20 2.03 11.55 1.74
C THR A 20 3.40 12.08 2.10
N VAL A 21 3.93 11.66 3.22
CA VAL A 21 5.24 12.12 3.69
C VAL A 21 6.36 11.52 2.85
N GLY A 22 7.49 12.24 2.78
CA GLY A 22 8.74 11.71 2.26
C GLY A 22 9.55 10.95 3.30
N THR A 23 10.76 10.57 2.92
CA THR A 23 11.75 9.98 3.83
C THR A 23 12.48 11.09 4.63
N LYS A 24 13.05 10.72 5.77
CA LYS A 24 13.92 11.61 6.56
C LYS A 24 15.37 11.53 6.02
N GLY A 25 15.58 12.05 4.80
CA GLY A 25 16.81 11.85 4.05
C GLY A 25 16.88 10.45 3.44
N VAL A 26 18.08 9.99 3.10
CA VAL A 26 18.30 8.64 2.58
C VAL A 26 18.01 7.61 3.66
N GLN A 27 17.05 6.72 3.41
CA GLN A 27 16.70 5.62 4.30
C GLN A 27 16.92 4.29 3.60
N ARG A 28 17.62 3.37 4.29
CA ARG A 28 17.93 2.03 3.80
C ARG A 28 17.41 1.00 4.79
N GLY A 29 16.74 -0.03 4.28
CA GLY A 29 16.20 -1.10 5.10
C GLY A 29 16.00 -2.41 4.36
N HIS A 30 15.90 -3.48 5.12
CA HIS A 30 15.48 -4.78 4.61
C HIS A 30 13.99 -4.75 4.26
N VAL A 31 13.54 -5.78 3.55
CA VAL A 31 12.17 -5.85 3.02
C VAL A 31 11.43 -7.02 3.65
N LEU A 32 10.19 -6.77 4.07
CA LEU A 32 9.29 -7.77 4.60
C LEU A 32 7.95 -7.72 3.84
N LYS A 33 7.22 -8.81 3.81
CA LYS A 33 5.80 -8.81 3.40
C LYS A 33 4.92 -8.48 4.59
N GLU A 34 3.78 -7.84 4.36
CA GLU A 34 2.82 -7.57 5.43
C GLU A 34 2.27 -8.85 6.06
N PRO A 35 2.02 -8.87 7.37
CA PRO A 35 1.35 -9.99 8.03
C PRO A 35 -0.15 -9.99 7.70
N LEU A 36 -0.71 -11.19 7.49
CA LEU A 36 -2.15 -11.39 7.25
C LEU A 36 -2.90 -11.83 8.50
N THR A 37 -2.18 -12.28 9.53
CA THR A 37 -2.76 -12.76 10.79
C THR A 37 -2.05 -12.14 11.99
N ARG A 38 -2.72 -12.13 13.15
CA ARG A 38 -2.10 -11.70 14.41
C ARG A 38 -0.88 -12.55 14.76
N ALA A 39 -0.95 -13.85 14.53
CA ALA A 39 0.16 -14.76 14.79
C ALA A 39 1.40 -14.42 13.94
N GLU A 40 1.21 -14.12 12.64
CA GLU A 40 2.29 -13.68 11.77
C GLU A 40 2.86 -12.33 12.21
N PHE A 41 2.01 -11.37 12.58
CA PHE A 41 2.45 -10.08 13.09
C PHE A 41 3.34 -10.23 14.34
N GLU A 42 2.93 -11.03 15.33
CA GLU A 42 3.73 -11.23 16.55
C GLU A 42 5.09 -11.90 16.27
N VAL A 43 5.15 -12.83 15.29
CA VAL A 43 6.42 -13.46 14.88
C VAL A 43 7.37 -12.46 14.22
N MET A 44 6.85 -11.53 13.42
CA MET A 44 7.68 -10.59 12.66
C MET A 44 7.90 -9.24 13.35
N LYS A 45 7.16 -8.94 14.42
CA LYS A 45 7.18 -7.66 15.12
C LYS A 45 8.60 -7.16 15.46
N GLY A 46 9.46 -8.06 15.96
CA GLY A 46 10.86 -7.72 16.26
C GLY A 46 11.73 -7.40 15.05
N LYS A 47 11.26 -7.67 13.83
CA LYS A 47 11.98 -7.41 12.57
C LYS A 47 11.42 -6.19 11.81
N LEU A 48 10.32 -5.60 12.27
CA LEU A 48 9.67 -4.47 11.58
C LEU A 48 10.47 -3.17 11.70
N ASN A 49 11.21 -2.99 12.78
CA ASN A 49 12.02 -1.79 12.95
C ASN A 49 13.06 -1.65 11.84
N GLY A 50 13.01 -0.55 11.11
CA GLY A 50 13.90 -0.29 9.98
C GLY A 50 13.58 -1.10 8.71
N ALA A 51 12.40 -1.70 8.60
CA ALA A 51 11.97 -2.44 7.42
C ALA A 51 11.14 -1.59 6.46
N TRP A 52 11.25 -1.86 5.17
CA TRP A 52 10.25 -1.55 4.16
C TRP A 52 9.25 -2.70 4.07
N VAL A 53 7.95 -2.41 4.05
CA VAL A 53 6.92 -3.45 4.06
C VAL A 53 6.18 -3.48 2.73
N LEU A 54 6.23 -4.62 2.05
CA LEU A 54 5.43 -4.89 0.86
C LEU A 54 3.98 -5.12 1.25
N ILE A 55 3.09 -4.33 0.69
CA ILE A 55 1.65 -4.44 0.85
C ILE A 55 1.08 -5.17 -0.35
N GLY A 56 0.28 -6.20 -0.10
CA GLY A 56 -0.34 -7.00 -1.14
C GLY A 56 -1.37 -6.23 -1.98
N GLY A 57 -1.70 -6.82 -3.11
CA GLY A 57 -2.65 -6.27 -4.07
C GLY A 57 -2.08 -5.16 -4.93
N LYS A 58 -2.73 -4.95 -6.08
CA LYS A 58 -2.45 -3.83 -6.98
C LYS A 58 -3.19 -2.58 -6.49
N ASN A 59 -2.58 -1.42 -6.68
CA ASN A 59 -3.15 -0.13 -6.34
C ASN A 59 -3.16 0.80 -7.55
N ASP A 60 -4.24 1.56 -7.70
CA ASP A 60 -4.42 2.53 -8.79
C ASP A 60 -3.79 3.91 -8.48
N GLY A 61 -2.86 3.98 -7.53
CA GLY A 61 -2.16 5.18 -7.14
C GLY A 61 -2.72 5.92 -5.93
N PHE A 62 -3.80 5.43 -5.32
CA PHE A 62 -4.34 6.03 -4.10
C PHE A 62 -3.49 5.69 -2.87
N PRO A 63 -3.40 6.61 -1.89
CA PRO A 63 -2.73 6.30 -0.64
C PRO A 63 -3.49 5.23 0.14
N ILE A 64 -2.77 4.49 0.99
CA ILE A 64 -3.40 3.64 1.99
C ILE A 64 -4.27 4.53 2.91
N ASP A 65 -5.48 4.07 3.22
CA ASP A 65 -6.36 4.77 4.15
C ASP A 65 -5.81 4.64 5.59
N TRP A 66 -5.18 5.70 6.08
CA TRP A 66 -4.63 5.80 7.44
C TRP A 66 -5.60 6.45 8.44
N THR A 67 -6.85 6.69 8.04
CA THR A 67 -7.86 7.31 8.89
C THR A 67 -8.42 6.32 9.92
N GLU A 68 -9.09 6.86 10.95
CA GLU A 68 -9.82 6.03 11.94
C GLU A 68 -10.84 5.08 11.30
N LYS A 69 -11.42 5.48 10.16
CA LYS A 69 -12.32 4.61 9.39
C LYS A 69 -11.55 3.44 8.79
N GLY A 70 -10.39 3.69 8.20
CA GLY A 70 -9.49 2.65 7.69
C GLY A 70 -9.07 1.69 8.80
N ASP A 71 -8.72 2.22 9.97
CA ASP A 71 -8.35 1.40 11.14
C ASP A 71 -9.52 0.53 11.62
N SER A 72 -10.74 1.06 11.63
CA SER A 72 -11.94 0.30 12.00
C SER A 72 -12.23 -0.85 11.02
N ILE A 73 -12.03 -0.63 9.72
CA ILE A 73 -12.15 -1.68 8.70
C ILE A 73 -11.11 -2.77 8.94
N ARG A 74 -9.83 -2.38 9.12
CA ARG A 74 -8.73 -3.31 9.39
C ARG A 74 -8.98 -4.13 10.66
N ALA A 75 -9.42 -3.50 11.74
CA ALA A 75 -9.78 -4.20 12.98
C ALA A 75 -10.85 -5.28 12.77
N THR A 76 -11.85 -4.99 11.94
CA THR A 76 -12.89 -5.96 11.58
C THR A 76 -12.32 -7.15 10.82
N VAL A 77 -11.43 -6.90 9.85
CA VAL A 77 -10.78 -7.98 9.07
C VAL A 77 -9.82 -8.78 9.95
N ILE A 78 -9.08 -8.15 10.84
CA ILE A 78 -8.21 -8.84 11.81
C ILE A 78 -9.02 -9.82 12.65
N ALA A 79 -10.14 -9.37 13.23
CA ALA A 79 -11.00 -10.23 14.05
C ALA A 79 -11.54 -11.44 13.27
N LYS A 80 -11.95 -11.25 12.03
CA LYS A 80 -12.36 -12.35 11.14
C LYS A 80 -11.22 -13.31 10.84
N ASN A 81 -10.04 -12.79 10.55
CA ASN A 81 -8.87 -13.61 10.27
C ASN A 81 -8.40 -14.41 11.50
N GLU A 82 -8.55 -13.90 12.70
CA GLU A 82 -8.32 -14.65 13.94
C GLU A 82 -9.28 -15.85 14.07
N GLU A 83 -10.55 -15.65 13.71
CA GLU A 83 -11.51 -16.76 13.68
C GLU A 83 -11.17 -17.79 12.57
N ILE A 84 -10.83 -17.33 11.38
CA ILE A 84 -10.38 -18.19 10.27
C ILE A 84 -9.13 -18.97 10.68
N ASP A 85 -8.16 -18.35 11.33
CA ASP A 85 -6.93 -19.00 11.78
C ASP A 85 -7.22 -20.11 12.80
N ARG A 86 -8.17 -19.88 13.72
CA ARG A 86 -8.63 -20.91 14.65
C ARG A 86 -9.21 -22.12 13.90
N LYS A 87 -10.12 -21.89 12.94
CA LYS A 87 -10.70 -22.94 12.10
C LYS A 87 -9.64 -23.67 11.27
N ASN A 88 -8.71 -22.93 10.71
CA ASN A 88 -7.61 -23.51 9.92
C ASN A 88 -6.67 -24.35 10.77
N ARG A 89 -6.44 -24.03 12.04
CA ARG A 89 -5.70 -24.91 12.96
C ARG A 89 -6.42 -26.25 13.17
N GLU A 90 -7.73 -26.24 13.33
CA GLU A 90 -8.55 -27.46 13.45
C GLU A 90 -8.48 -28.29 12.15
N ILE A 91 -8.59 -27.64 10.99
CA ILE A 91 -8.48 -28.31 9.68
C ILE A 91 -7.09 -28.94 9.52
N ARG A 92 -6.01 -28.21 9.83
CA ARG A 92 -4.64 -28.75 9.78
C ARG A 92 -4.45 -29.94 10.70
N ALA A 93 -5.00 -29.88 11.91
CA ALA A 93 -4.95 -30.98 12.88
C ALA A 93 -5.71 -32.22 12.34
N PHE A 94 -6.91 -32.01 11.79
CA PHE A 94 -7.69 -33.07 11.15
C PHE A 94 -6.93 -33.67 9.96
N ASN A 95 -6.43 -32.87 9.03
CA ASN A 95 -5.68 -33.35 7.87
C ASN A 95 -4.40 -34.12 8.28
N ARG A 96 -3.73 -33.68 9.35
CA ARG A 96 -2.59 -34.41 9.91
C ARG A 96 -3.01 -35.77 10.44
N SER A 97 -4.11 -35.85 11.20
CA SER A 97 -4.62 -37.12 11.71
C SER A 97 -5.02 -38.09 10.60
N LEU A 98 -5.49 -37.61 9.44
CA LEU A 98 -5.76 -38.45 8.27
C LEU A 98 -4.49 -39.09 7.72
N LYS A 99 -3.37 -38.34 7.70
CA LYS A 99 -2.08 -38.86 7.19
C LYS A 99 -1.47 -39.93 8.13
N GLU A 100 -1.84 -39.89 9.40
CA GLU A 100 -1.40 -40.86 10.41
C GLU A 100 -2.29 -42.11 10.46
N MET A 101 -3.51 -42.07 9.84
CA MET A 101 -4.42 -43.22 9.77
C MET A 101 -4.01 -44.23 8.68
N PRO A 102 -4.25 -45.53 8.89
CA PRO A 102 -4.12 -46.52 7.84
C PRO A 102 -5.05 -46.23 6.64
N GLU A 103 -4.54 -46.30 5.43
CA GLU A 103 -5.28 -45.93 4.20
C GLU A 103 -6.61 -46.71 4.05
N LYS A 104 -6.65 -47.95 4.48
CA LYS A 104 -7.88 -48.77 4.49
C LYS A 104 -8.97 -48.20 5.38
N GLU A 105 -8.60 -47.60 6.51
CA GLU A 105 -9.57 -46.96 7.43
C GLU A 105 -10.08 -45.63 6.89
N VAL A 106 -9.20 -44.81 6.30
CA VAL A 106 -9.56 -43.58 5.64
C VAL A 106 -10.60 -43.83 4.54
N LYS A 107 -10.33 -44.81 3.66
CA LYS A 107 -11.25 -45.21 2.59
C LYS A 107 -12.57 -45.76 3.14
N LYS A 108 -12.54 -46.60 4.18
CA LYS A 108 -13.75 -47.19 4.81
C LYS A 108 -14.67 -46.12 5.42
N LYS A 109 -14.07 -45.06 5.99
CA LYS A 109 -14.81 -43.94 6.61
C LYS A 109 -15.18 -42.83 5.63
N GLY A 110 -14.74 -42.90 4.37
CA GLY A 110 -14.99 -41.87 3.35
C GLY A 110 -14.41 -40.51 3.71
N LEU A 111 -13.29 -40.50 4.47
CA LEU A 111 -12.67 -39.25 4.93
C LEU A 111 -11.80 -38.68 3.81
N VAL A 112 -11.86 -37.34 3.65
CA VAL A 112 -11.05 -36.58 2.69
C VAL A 112 -10.38 -35.40 3.40
N GLU A 113 -9.22 -34.98 2.88
CA GLU A 113 -8.58 -33.76 3.36
C GLU A 113 -9.51 -32.56 3.13
N LYS A 114 -9.54 -31.64 4.12
CA LYS A 114 -10.30 -30.40 4.05
C LYS A 114 -9.40 -29.28 3.54
N GLU A 115 -9.96 -28.42 2.69
CA GLU A 115 -9.30 -27.21 2.25
C GLU A 115 -9.24 -26.19 3.38
N LEU A 116 -8.15 -25.41 3.40
CA LEU A 116 -8.03 -24.29 4.33
C LEU A 116 -8.94 -23.13 3.89
N ILE A 117 -9.53 -22.44 4.85
CA ILE A 117 -10.34 -21.25 4.60
C ILE A 117 -9.38 -20.10 4.26
N PRO A 118 -9.56 -19.40 3.13
CA PRO A 118 -8.76 -18.25 2.80
C PRO A 118 -8.97 -17.11 3.81
N TYR A 119 -7.89 -16.36 4.10
CA TYR A 119 -8.00 -15.17 4.91
C TYR A 119 -8.67 -14.04 4.14
N GLU A 120 -9.43 -13.19 4.85
CA GLU A 120 -9.90 -11.91 4.28
C GLU A 120 -8.72 -10.95 4.16
N PHE A 121 -8.76 -10.13 3.11
CA PHE A 121 -7.70 -9.20 2.79
C PHE A 121 -8.20 -7.75 2.78
N THR A 122 -7.40 -6.88 3.37
CA THR A 122 -7.42 -5.43 3.15
C THR A 122 -5.96 -4.93 3.21
N PRO A 123 -5.56 -3.98 2.35
CA PRO A 123 -4.18 -3.51 2.30
C PRO A 123 -3.71 -2.95 3.65
N ALA A 124 -2.47 -3.25 3.99
CA ALA A 124 -1.80 -2.80 5.21
C ALA A 124 -2.60 -3.14 6.48
N LEU A 125 -2.98 -4.41 6.63
CA LEU A 125 -3.88 -4.90 7.67
C LEU A 125 -3.47 -4.46 9.08
N PHE A 126 -2.17 -4.45 9.40
CA PHE A 126 -1.62 -4.02 10.67
C PHE A 126 -0.90 -2.66 10.56
N TYR A 127 -1.43 -1.73 9.74
CA TYR A 127 -0.76 -0.46 9.43
C TYR A 127 -0.27 0.28 10.67
N LYS A 128 -1.16 0.51 11.63
CA LYS A 128 -0.85 1.27 12.84
C LYS A 128 0.24 0.60 13.68
N GLU A 129 0.09 -0.69 13.91
CA GLU A 129 1.05 -1.47 14.70
C GLU A 129 2.41 -1.61 14.01
N MET A 130 2.44 -1.70 12.66
CA MET A 130 3.68 -1.70 11.89
C MET A 130 4.39 -0.34 11.98
N VAL A 131 3.66 0.78 11.91
CA VAL A 131 4.20 2.13 12.11
C VAL A 131 4.77 2.28 13.54
N GLU A 132 4.03 1.85 14.55
CA GLU A 132 4.48 1.85 15.95
C GLU A 132 5.71 0.96 16.17
N ALA A 133 5.85 -0.12 15.40
CA ALA A 133 7.02 -0.99 15.41
C ALA A 133 8.23 -0.41 14.67
N GLY A 134 8.10 0.75 14.02
CA GLY A 134 9.20 1.50 13.42
C GLY A 134 9.56 1.11 12.00
N ILE A 135 8.58 0.75 11.16
CA ILE A 135 8.82 0.55 9.72
C ILE A 135 9.29 1.85 9.07
N LEU A 136 10.07 1.75 7.99
CA LEU A 136 10.51 2.90 7.19
C LEU A 136 9.41 3.42 6.27
N GLY A 137 8.58 2.55 5.77
CA GLY A 137 7.46 2.86 4.88
C GLY A 137 6.83 1.61 4.31
N ILE A 138 5.80 1.83 3.50
CA ILE A 138 5.05 0.79 2.81
C ILE A 138 5.24 0.89 1.31
N ILE A 139 5.24 -0.25 0.64
CA ILE A 139 5.43 -0.36 -0.81
C ILE A 139 4.32 -1.23 -1.38
N GLN A 140 3.60 -0.72 -2.37
CA GLN A 140 2.54 -1.44 -3.04
C GLN A 140 2.74 -1.43 -4.55
N SER A 141 2.35 -2.52 -5.22
CA SER A 141 2.38 -2.62 -6.68
C SER A 141 1.42 -1.63 -7.32
N SER A 142 1.87 -0.93 -8.35
CA SER A 142 1.05 -0.01 -9.14
C SER A 142 1.58 0.13 -10.54
N GLU A 143 0.71 0.52 -11.46
CA GLU A 143 1.11 0.91 -12.79
C GLU A 143 1.85 2.25 -12.75
N VAL A 144 3.10 2.29 -13.20
CA VAL A 144 3.97 3.48 -13.22
C VAL A 144 4.43 3.75 -14.65
N PRO A 145 4.39 4.99 -15.17
CA PRO A 145 4.05 6.23 -14.49
C PRO A 145 2.57 6.31 -14.12
N ILE A 146 2.32 6.66 -12.89
CA ILE A 146 0.96 6.87 -12.41
C ILE A 146 0.58 8.31 -12.70
N GLY A 147 -0.60 8.52 -13.28
CA GLY A 147 -1.19 9.83 -13.40
C GLY A 147 -1.34 10.52 -12.03
N ALA A 148 -1.97 11.66 -11.95
CA ALA A 148 -2.06 12.42 -10.71
C ALA A 148 -2.54 11.58 -9.52
N LEU A 149 -1.62 11.26 -8.62
CA LEU A 149 -1.86 10.48 -7.43
C LEU A 149 -2.40 11.34 -6.31
N TYR A 150 -3.67 11.64 -6.33
CA TYR A 150 -4.26 12.46 -5.27
C TYR A 150 -5.57 11.89 -4.75
N ASP A 151 -5.79 12.03 -3.45
CA ASP A 151 -7.08 11.78 -2.82
C ASP A 151 -7.89 13.06 -2.77
N ARG A 152 -8.99 13.12 -3.52
CA ARG A 152 -9.92 14.26 -3.54
C ARG A 152 -10.83 14.34 -2.32
N LYS A 153 -10.96 13.26 -1.56
CA LYS A 153 -12.09 13.10 -0.63
C LYS A 153 -11.97 13.93 0.64
N ASN A 154 -10.77 14.34 1.03
CA ASN A 154 -10.53 14.97 2.34
C ASN A 154 -9.59 16.16 2.34
N LEU A 155 -9.33 16.78 1.19
CA LEU A 155 -8.37 17.89 1.06
C LEU A 155 -8.65 19.06 2.01
N SER A 156 -9.92 19.44 2.19
CA SER A 156 -10.31 20.54 3.10
C SER A 156 -10.05 20.26 4.58
N LYS A 157 -9.80 19.02 4.93
CA LYS A 157 -9.55 18.55 6.31
C LYS A 157 -8.10 18.13 6.54
N MET A 158 -7.26 18.24 5.51
CA MET A 158 -5.85 17.88 5.61
C MET A 158 -5.09 18.92 6.41
N THR A 159 -4.35 18.45 7.38
CA THR A 159 -3.42 19.23 8.21
C THR A 159 -2.12 18.44 8.36
N PHE A 160 -1.00 19.09 8.71
CA PHE A 160 0.28 18.40 8.83
C PHE A 160 0.28 17.26 9.85
N ASP A 161 -0.48 17.38 10.93
CA ASP A 161 -0.65 16.36 11.97
C ASP A 161 -1.53 15.18 11.52
N ARG A 162 -2.19 15.30 10.36
CA ARG A 162 -3.02 14.26 9.74
C ARG A 162 -2.39 13.59 8.53
N LEU A 163 -1.14 13.88 8.24
CA LEU A 163 -0.40 13.16 7.21
C LEU A 163 -0.05 11.74 7.69
N PRO A 164 0.12 10.76 6.78
CA PRO A 164 0.58 9.43 7.17
C PRO A 164 1.96 9.53 7.83
N ALA A 165 2.23 8.66 8.80
CA ALA A 165 3.47 8.72 9.58
C ALA A 165 4.71 8.25 8.81
N VAL A 166 4.51 7.47 7.75
CA VAL A 166 5.58 6.86 6.94
C VAL A 166 5.29 7.04 5.45
N PRO A 167 6.32 7.01 4.59
CA PRO A 167 6.15 7.04 3.14
C PRO A 167 5.27 5.92 2.61
N ASP A 168 4.39 6.26 1.66
CA ASP A 168 3.58 5.33 0.88
C ASP A 168 4.13 5.31 -0.56
N ILE A 169 4.69 4.19 -0.97
CA ILE A 169 5.40 4.04 -2.24
C ILE A 169 4.57 3.16 -3.17
N LYS A 170 4.27 3.67 -4.35
CA LYS A 170 3.69 2.91 -5.45
C LYS A 170 4.82 2.54 -6.40
N LEU A 171 5.16 1.27 -6.41
CA LEU A 171 6.29 0.73 -7.17
C LEU A 171 5.78 0.07 -8.45
N ASP A 172 6.54 0.24 -9.53
CA ASP A 172 6.31 -0.47 -10.79
C ASP A 172 6.02 -1.96 -10.59
N GLU A 173 5.02 -2.49 -11.29
CA GLU A 173 4.50 -3.84 -11.10
C GLU A 173 5.54 -4.93 -11.33
N ASP A 174 6.35 -4.79 -12.37
CA ASP A 174 7.37 -5.78 -12.71
C ASP A 174 8.48 -5.79 -11.65
N GLN A 175 8.88 -4.61 -11.20
CA GLN A 175 9.88 -4.46 -10.14
C GLN A 175 9.35 -4.95 -8.79
N TYR A 176 8.08 -4.66 -8.46
CA TYR A 176 7.43 -5.19 -7.27
C TYR A 176 7.43 -6.72 -7.28
N ALA A 177 7.02 -7.34 -8.40
CA ALA A 177 6.99 -8.79 -8.54
C ALA A 177 8.38 -9.43 -8.41
N VAL A 178 9.43 -8.75 -8.90
CA VAL A 178 10.82 -9.21 -8.70
C VAL A 178 11.19 -9.18 -7.22
N ILE A 179 10.94 -8.05 -6.54
CA ILE A 179 11.27 -7.88 -5.12
C ILE A 179 10.47 -8.85 -4.25
N GLU A 180 9.19 -9.04 -4.53
CA GLU A 180 8.34 -9.99 -3.81
C GLU A 180 8.89 -11.41 -3.87
N ARG A 181 9.27 -11.88 -5.07
CA ARG A 181 9.92 -13.19 -5.24
C ARG A 181 11.24 -13.31 -4.48
N MET A 182 12.06 -12.24 -4.45
CA MET A 182 13.31 -12.25 -3.68
C MET A 182 13.04 -12.38 -2.18
N VAL A 183 12.03 -11.69 -1.66
CA VAL A 183 11.61 -11.81 -0.25
C VAL A 183 11.12 -13.24 0.05
N GLU A 184 10.32 -13.85 -0.83
CA GLU A 184 9.83 -15.22 -0.68
C GLU A 184 10.96 -16.26 -0.68
N ARG A 185 11.99 -16.03 -1.48
CA ARG A 185 13.20 -16.88 -1.54
C ARG A 185 14.19 -16.57 -0.42
N ARG A 186 13.90 -15.59 0.44
CA ARG A 186 14.77 -15.13 1.52
C ARG A 186 16.14 -14.69 1.03
N GLU A 187 16.20 -14.07 -0.14
CA GLU A 187 17.42 -13.50 -0.69
C GLU A 187 17.83 -12.26 0.14
N TYR A 188 19.15 -12.05 0.27
CA TYR A 188 19.67 -10.90 1.01
C TYR A 188 19.79 -9.68 0.11
N PHE A 189 19.00 -8.65 0.37
CA PHE A 189 19.07 -7.35 -0.26
C PHE A 189 18.44 -6.29 0.66
N GLN A 190 18.63 -5.02 0.32
CA GLN A 190 17.98 -3.90 0.97
C GLN A 190 17.40 -2.96 -0.09
N LEU A 191 16.42 -2.17 0.27
CA LEU A 191 15.96 -1.04 -0.52
C LEU A 191 16.38 0.26 0.12
N GLU A 192 16.78 1.21 -0.72
CA GLU A 192 17.15 2.56 -0.33
C GLU A 192 16.26 3.56 -1.05
N PHE A 193 15.67 4.48 -0.29
CA PHE A 193 14.86 5.57 -0.83
C PHE A 193 15.29 6.92 -0.24
N ASP A 194 15.26 7.97 -1.09
CA ASP A 194 15.33 9.39 -0.73
C ASP A 194 14.13 10.09 -1.41
N ILE A 195 13.07 10.28 -0.64
CA ILE A 195 11.80 10.85 -1.10
C ILE A 195 11.62 12.22 -0.44
N ARG A 196 11.61 13.28 -1.25
CA ARG A 196 11.60 14.66 -0.79
C ARG A 196 10.26 15.33 -1.12
N ASN A 197 9.21 14.91 -0.42
CA ASN A 197 7.90 15.54 -0.55
C ASN A 197 7.85 16.85 0.23
N HIS A 198 7.37 17.91 -0.41
CA HIS A 198 7.25 19.24 0.18
C HIS A 198 5.79 19.65 0.25
N PHE A 199 5.38 20.16 1.42
CA PHE A 199 4.03 20.63 1.66
C PHE A 199 4.03 22.13 1.93
N LYS A 200 3.06 22.82 1.35
CA LYS A 200 2.76 24.20 1.69
C LYS A 200 1.30 24.31 2.09
N MET A 201 1.07 24.63 3.35
CA MET A 201 -0.27 24.93 3.87
C MET A 201 -0.60 26.41 3.68
N GLY A 202 -1.88 26.68 3.54
CA GLY A 202 -2.41 28.04 3.43
C GLY A 202 -3.06 28.33 2.09
N PRO A 203 -3.56 29.57 1.91
CA PRO A 203 -4.25 29.95 0.68
C PRO A 203 -3.28 29.92 -0.51
N VAL A 204 -3.66 29.25 -1.56
CA VAL A 204 -2.97 29.23 -2.86
C VAL A 204 -3.72 30.17 -3.80
N LYS A 205 -2.99 31.09 -4.46
CA LYS A 205 -3.59 31.95 -5.46
C LYS A 205 -3.76 31.16 -6.76
N TYR A 206 -4.99 31.12 -7.22
CA TYR A 206 -5.32 30.60 -8.55
C TYR A 206 -5.48 31.77 -9.51
N HIS A 207 -5.10 31.59 -10.76
CA HIS A 207 -5.17 32.59 -11.80
C HIS A 207 -5.95 32.04 -12.99
N ASN A 208 -6.88 32.85 -13.51
CA ASN A 208 -7.48 32.64 -14.81
C ASN A 208 -6.87 33.65 -15.79
N VAL A 209 -6.57 33.23 -16.99
CA VAL A 209 -6.19 34.14 -18.08
C VAL A 209 -7.44 34.38 -18.90
N ILE A 210 -7.84 35.66 -18.99
CA ILE A 210 -9.04 36.09 -19.72
C ILE A 210 -8.60 36.98 -20.85
N GLY A 211 -8.91 36.58 -22.08
CA GLY A 211 -8.80 37.43 -23.27
C GLY A 211 -10.19 37.82 -23.76
N VAL A 212 -10.37 39.09 -24.12
CA VAL A 212 -11.66 39.58 -24.60
C VAL A 212 -11.49 40.23 -25.97
N ILE A 213 -12.36 39.85 -26.92
CA ILE A 213 -12.53 40.56 -28.20
C ILE A 213 -13.93 41.18 -28.14
N LYS A 214 -13.96 42.50 -28.15
CA LYS A 214 -15.23 43.23 -28.04
C LYS A 214 -15.96 43.20 -29.40
N GLY A 215 -17.21 42.77 -29.40
CA GLY A 215 -18.08 42.82 -30.57
C GLY A 215 -18.44 44.23 -31.01
N THR A 216 -18.72 44.45 -32.29
CA THR A 216 -19.11 45.72 -32.84
C THR A 216 -20.62 45.89 -32.97
N GLU A 217 -21.36 44.81 -33.24
CA GLU A 217 -22.83 44.85 -33.39
C GLU A 217 -23.57 44.71 -32.05
N TYR A 218 -23.07 43.78 -31.21
CA TYR A 218 -23.68 43.46 -29.90
C TYR A 218 -22.59 43.53 -28.81
N PRO A 219 -22.14 44.74 -28.45
CA PRO A 219 -21.00 44.92 -27.55
C PRO A 219 -21.23 44.47 -26.12
N ASP A 220 -22.49 44.29 -25.72
CA ASP A 220 -22.90 43.86 -24.37
C ASP A 220 -23.26 42.38 -24.31
N GLU A 221 -23.16 41.65 -25.44
CA GLU A 221 -23.35 40.18 -25.48
C GLU A 221 -22.00 39.48 -25.49
N TYR A 222 -21.93 38.36 -24.80
CA TYR A 222 -20.71 37.59 -24.64
C TYR A 222 -20.88 36.16 -25.12
N VAL A 223 -19.94 35.72 -25.95
CA VAL A 223 -19.72 34.29 -26.24
C VAL A 223 -18.51 33.86 -25.46
N LEU A 224 -18.68 32.90 -24.55
CA LEU A 224 -17.59 32.38 -23.71
C LEU A 224 -17.06 31.09 -24.31
N ALA A 225 -15.73 31.04 -24.52
CA ALA A 225 -15.00 29.82 -24.82
C ALA A 225 -13.94 29.67 -23.74
N GLY A 226 -13.85 28.49 -23.14
CA GLY A 226 -12.93 28.22 -22.05
C GLY A 226 -12.24 26.87 -22.22
N GLY A 227 -11.04 26.78 -21.66
CA GLY A 227 -10.28 25.54 -21.60
C GLY A 227 -9.34 25.57 -20.40
N HIS A 228 -8.93 24.40 -19.94
CA HIS A 228 -7.91 24.30 -18.91
C HIS A 228 -6.55 24.73 -19.46
N LEU A 229 -5.79 25.50 -18.67
CA LEU A 229 -4.38 25.80 -18.87
C LEU A 229 -3.49 24.85 -18.04
N ASP A 230 -4.07 24.28 -17.01
CA ASP A 230 -3.45 23.26 -16.18
C ASP A 230 -3.67 21.88 -16.78
N ALA A 231 -2.75 20.96 -16.47
CA ALA A 231 -2.85 19.55 -16.79
C ALA A 231 -2.59 18.71 -15.55
N TYR A 232 -2.97 17.45 -15.60
CA TYR A 232 -2.47 16.50 -14.62
C TYR A 232 -0.97 16.29 -14.82
N ASP A 233 -0.25 16.13 -13.72
CA ASP A 233 1.14 15.65 -13.78
C ASP A 233 1.15 14.24 -14.39
N VAL A 234 1.92 14.07 -15.44
CA VAL A 234 2.11 12.81 -16.18
C VAL A 234 3.58 12.39 -16.14
#